data_bbafac5f0fcd9fd0afcdfa753eff03be
#
_entry.id   bbafac5f0fcd9fd0afcdfa753eff03be
#
_cell.length_a   1.000
_cell.length_b   1.000
_cell.length_c   1.000
_cell.angle_alpha   90.00
_cell.angle_beta   90.00
_cell.angle_gamma   90.00
#
_symmetry.space_group_name_H-M   'P 1'
#
loop_
_entity.id
_entity.type
_entity.pdbx_description
1 polymer ?
#
loop_
_entity_poly.entity_id
_entity_poly.type
_entity_poly.pdbx_seq_one_letter_code
_entity_poly.pdbx_strand_id
1 'polypeptide(L)' 'MKILKFYAEWCGPCKVVGSNLKNAQLPIQIEDVDVEDNDDLVAEYRVRSVPTTVLLADNGEELKRWIGIFDVNEIKEFV' A
#
# COMPACT_ATOMS: atom_id res chain seq x y z
N MET A 1 -10.38 8.70 -0.05
CA MET A 1 -9.61 7.45 0.15
C MET A 1 -8.13 7.70 -0.03
N LYS A 2 -7.32 6.86 0.56
CA LYS A 2 -5.88 6.97 0.52
C LYS A 2 -5.27 5.57 0.54
N ILE A 3 -4.17 5.39 -0.16
CA ILE A 3 -3.42 4.14 -0.15
C ILE A 3 -2.12 4.37 0.60
N LEU A 4 -1.81 3.49 1.55
CA LEU A 4 -0.49 3.41 2.17
C LEU A 4 0.23 2.23 1.55
N LYS A 5 1.37 2.49 0.92
CA LYS A 5 2.19 1.45 0.32
C LYS A 5 3.43 1.25 1.19
N PHE A 6 3.43 0.18 1.97
CA PHE A 6 4.57 -0.18 2.82
C PHE A 6 5.59 -0.95 1.99
N TYR A 7 6.81 -0.46 1.98
CA TYR A 7 7.87 -1.03 1.14
C TYR A 7 9.23 -0.96 1.83
N ALA A 8 10.20 -1.65 1.24
CA ALA A 8 11.61 -1.49 1.59
C ALA A 8 12.42 -1.40 0.29
N GLU A 9 13.54 -0.68 0.33
CA GLU A 9 14.34 -0.45 -0.87
C GLU A 9 14.93 -1.73 -1.45
N TRP A 10 15.23 -2.70 -0.58
CA TRP A 10 15.80 -3.98 -1.00
C TRP A 10 14.76 -4.96 -1.55
N CYS A 11 13.50 -4.61 -1.51
CA CYS A 11 12.38 -5.49 -1.83
C CYS A 11 12.03 -5.44 -3.33
N GLY A 12 12.36 -6.50 -4.06
CA GLY A 12 12.01 -6.61 -5.48
C GLY A 12 10.50 -6.59 -5.73
N PRO A 13 9.71 -7.43 -5.03
CA PRO A 13 8.24 -7.42 -5.18
C PRO A 13 7.59 -6.07 -4.88
N CYS A 14 8.18 -5.28 -3.99
CA CYS A 14 7.69 -3.92 -3.71
C CYS A 14 7.75 -3.03 -4.95
N LYS A 15 8.80 -3.20 -5.74
CA LYS A 15 8.96 -2.44 -6.98
C LYS A 15 7.91 -2.82 -8.01
N VAL A 16 7.55 -4.08 -8.06
CA VAL A 16 6.49 -4.57 -8.95
C VAL A 16 5.15 -3.95 -8.56
N VAL A 17 4.79 -3.99 -7.29
CA VAL A 17 3.55 -3.39 -6.80
C VAL A 17 3.54 -1.89 -7.04
N GLY A 18 4.65 -1.21 -6.77
CA GLY A 18 4.76 0.23 -6.99
C GLY A 18 4.53 0.60 -8.45
N SER A 19 5.13 -0.15 -9.37
CA SER A 19 4.96 0.05 -10.80
C SER A 19 3.50 -0.20 -11.22
N ASN A 20 2.89 -1.28 -10.72
CA ASN A 20 1.51 -1.61 -11.04
C ASN A 20 0.53 -0.54 -10.55
N LEU A 21 0.75 -0.01 -9.36
CA LEU A 21 -0.08 1.06 -8.81
C LEU A 21 0.05 2.34 -9.64
N LYS A 22 1.26 2.69 -10.03
CA LYS A 22 1.51 3.86 -10.86
C LYS A 22 0.83 3.73 -12.22
N ASN A 23 0.96 2.57 -12.84
CA ASN A 23 0.41 2.33 -14.18
C ASN A 23 -1.12 2.25 -14.18
N ALA A 24 -1.73 1.90 -13.06
CA ALA A 24 -3.18 1.80 -12.95
C ALA A 24 -3.86 3.17 -12.96
N GLN A 25 -3.12 4.24 -12.69
CA GLN A 25 -3.63 5.62 -12.68
C GLN A 25 -4.89 5.76 -11.83
N LEU A 26 -4.81 5.27 -10.59
CA LEU A 26 -5.93 5.30 -9.66
C LEU A 26 -6.21 6.74 -9.22
N PRO A 27 -7.50 7.14 -9.09
CA PRO A 27 -7.86 8.47 -8.61
C PRO A 27 -7.79 8.55 -7.09
N ILE A 28 -6.72 8.01 -6.51
CA ILE A 28 -6.52 7.92 -5.06
C ILE A 28 -5.09 8.34 -4.77
N GLN A 29 -4.91 9.11 -3.69
CA GLN A 29 -3.58 9.47 -3.21
C GLN A 29 -2.85 8.21 -2.73
N ILE A 30 -1.59 8.06 -3.15
CA ILE A 30 -0.74 6.97 -2.70
C ILE A 30 0.41 7.57 -1.90
N GLU A 31 0.53 7.11 -0.66
CA GLU A 31 1.63 7.50 0.21
C GLU A 31 2.59 6.33 0.34
N ASP A 32 3.85 6.55 -0.02
CA ASP A 32 4.89 5.54 0.12
C ASP A 32 5.42 5.57 1.54
N VAL A 33 5.43 4.41 2.21
CA VAL A 33 5.90 4.28 3.58
C VAL A 33 7.08 3.31 3.60
N ASP A 34 8.28 3.84 3.79
CA ASP A 34 9.48 3.02 3.95
C ASP A 34 9.45 2.44 5.35
N VAL A 35 9.39 1.10 5.47
CA VAL A 35 9.25 0.44 6.76
C VAL A 35 10.48 0.61 7.65
N GLU A 36 11.62 0.93 7.06
CA GLU A 36 12.84 1.14 7.85
C GLU A 36 12.88 2.51 8.52
N ASP A 37 12.07 3.46 8.03
CA ASP A 37 12.03 4.83 8.54
C ASP A 37 10.72 5.18 9.25
N ASN A 38 9.78 4.25 9.34
CA ASN A 38 8.44 4.53 9.84
C ASN A 38 7.95 3.46 10.81
N ASP A 39 8.74 3.21 11.86
CA ASP A 39 8.41 2.19 12.86
C ASP A 39 7.01 2.40 13.47
N ASP A 40 6.62 3.67 13.66
CA ASP A 40 5.31 4.00 14.24
C ASP A 40 4.17 3.51 13.36
N LEU A 41 4.25 3.77 12.06
CA LEU A 41 3.20 3.34 11.13
C LEU A 41 3.20 1.82 10.95
N VAL A 42 4.38 1.22 10.93
CA VAL A 42 4.50 -0.24 10.85
C VAL A 42 3.79 -0.89 12.03
N ALA A 43 3.99 -0.36 13.23
CA ALA A 43 3.34 -0.88 14.43
C ALA A 43 1.84 -0.59 14.43
N GLU A 44 1.44 0.61 14.04
CA GLU A 44 0.05 1.03 14.01
C GLU A 44 -0.79 0.13 13.11
N TYR A 45 -0.28 -0.15 11.91
CA TYR A 45 -0.98 -0.98 10.92
C TYR A 45 -0.59 -2.45 10.99
N ARG A 46 0.26 -2.83 11.95
CA ARG A 46 0.69 -4.22 12.17
C ARG A 46 1.23 -4.86 10.90
N VAL A 47 2.09 -4.13 10.20
CA VAL A 47 2.72 -4.61 8.97
C VAL A 47 3.83 -5.59 9.34
N ARG A 48 3.78 -6.80 8.79
CA ARG A 48 4.74 -7.87 9.10
C ARG A 48 5.63 -8.23 7.93
N SER A 49 5.26 -7.79 6.75
CA SER A 49 6.02 -8.11 5.54
C SER A 49 5.84 -7.00 4.52
N VAL A 50 6.71 -6.96 3.53
CA VAL A 50 6.59 -6.01 2.42
C VAL A 50 6.56 -6.79 1.11
N PRO A 51 5.82 -6.32 0.11
CA PRO A 51 4.96 -5.15 0.15
C PRO A 51 3.65 -5.42 0.89
N THR A 52 3.12 -4.41 1.56
CA THR A 52 1.76 -4.41 2.11
C THR A 52 1.09 -3.12 1.64
N THR A 53 -0.07 -3.26 1.01
CA THR A 53 -0.83 -2.13 0.50
C THR A 53 -2.13 -2.03 1.27
N VAL A 54 -2.35 -0.87 1.92
CA VAL A 54 -3.51 -0.65 2.77
C VAL A 54 -4.37 0.45 2.15
N LEU A 55 -5.65 0.15 1.96
CA LEU A 55 -6.62 1.13 1.47
C LEU A 55 -7.40 1.71 2.65
N LEU A 56 -7.33 3.03 2.80
CA LEU A 56 -8.00 3.75 3.87
C LEU A 56 -9.18 4.56 3.34
N ALA A 57 -10.26 4.58 4.11
CA ALA A 57 -11.38 5.49 3.87
C ALA A 57 -10.98 6.92 4.28
N ASP A 58 -11.83 7.89 3.94
CA ASP A 58 -11.57 9.30 4.26
C ASP A 58 -11.47 9.54 5.77
N ASN A 59 -12.15 8.73 6.58
CA ASN A 59 -12.10 8.83 8.03
C ASN A 59 -10.90 8.08 8.65
N GLY A 60 -10.04 7.51 7.81
CA GLY A 60 -8.86 6.78 8.27
C GLY A 60 -9.10 5.31 8.56
N GLU A 61 -10.33 4.81 8.38
CA GLU A 61 -10.63 3.40 8.60
C GLU A 61 -10.01 2.54 7.51
N GLU A 62 -9.41 1.41 7.89
CA GLU A 62 -8.86 0.46 6.94
C GLU A 62 -9.99 -0.31 6.26
N LEU A 63 -10.10 -0.15 4.94
CA LEU A 63 -11.12 -0.83 4.15
C LEU A 63 -10.67 -2.20 3.69
N LYS A 64 -9.41 -2.30 3.28
CA LYS A 64 -8.83 -3.56 2.82
C LYS A 64 -7.31 -3.45 2.79
N ARG A 65 -6.64 -4.60 2.85
CA ARG A 65 -5.19 -4.66 2.63
C ARG A 65 -4.84 -5.85 1.76
N TRP A 66 -3.75 -5.70 1.05
CA TRP A 66 -3.18 -6.75 0.21
C TRP A 66 -1.73 -6.97 0.63
N ILE A 67 -1.35 -8.21 0.80
CA ILE A 67 0.00 -8.59 1.19
C ILE A 67 0.67 -9.27 0.00
N GLY A 68 1.86 -8.77 -0.36
CA GLY A 68 2.57 -9.27 -1.52
C GLY A 68 2.08 -8.64 -2.82
N ILE A 69 2.44 -9.27 -3.94
CA ILE A 69 1.99 -8.83 -5.27
C ILE A 69 0.53 -9.21 -5.45
N PHE A 70 -0.26 -8.27 -5.94
CA PHE A 70 -1.69 -8.49 -6.12
C PHE A 70 -2.17 -7.77 -7.39
N ASP A 71 -3.37 -8.08 -7.82
CA ASP A 71 -4.00 -7.40 -8.95
C ASP A 71 -4.54 -6.05 -8.50
N VAL A 72 -3.85 -4.98 -8.88
CA VAL A 72 -4.21 -3.62 -8.46
C VAL A 72 -5.58 -3.18 -8.98
N ASN A 73 -6.13 -3.86 -9.98
CA ASN A 73 -7.48 -3.57 -10.46
C ASN A 73 -8.54 -3.88 -9.40
N GLU A 74 -8.22 -4.70 -8.40
CA GLU A 74 -9.14 -4.95 -7.28
C GLU A 74 -9.45 -3.67 -6.52
N ILE A 75 -8.51 -2.71 -6.50
CA ILE A 75 -8.72 -1.44 -5.82
C ILE A 75 -9.85 -0.66 -6.50
N LYS A 76 -10.01 -0.82 -7.80
CA LYS A 76 -11.03 -0.10 -8.57
C LYS A 76 -12.45 -0.45 -8.14
N GLU A 77 -12.63 -1.57 -7.44
CA GLU A 77 -13.94 -1.96 -6.90
C GLU A 77 -14.38 -1.04 -5.75
N PHE A 78 -13.44 -0.28 -5.18
CA PHE A 78 -13.71 0.59 -4.04
C PHE A 78 -13.87 2.07 -4.44
N VAL A 79 -13.61 2.41 -5.69
CA VAL A 79 -13.63 3.81 -6.15
C VAL A 79 -14.66 4.04 -7.24
#